data_315729fb208ac8f6b6f6d071d018c6f4
#
_entry.id   315729fb208ac8f6b6f6d071d018c6f4
#
_cell.length_a   1.000
_cell.length_b   1.000
_cell.length_c   1.000
_cell.angle_alpha   90.00
_cell.angle_beta   90.00
_cell.angle_gamma   90.00
#
_symmetry.space_group_name_H-M   'P 1'
#
loop_
_entity.id
_entity.type
_entity.pdbx_description
1 polymer ?
#
loop_
_entity_poly.entity_id
_entity_poly.type
_entity_poly.pdbx_seq_one_letter_code
_entity_poly.pdbx_strand_id
1 'polypeptide(L)'
;MEKVVKGAPEQINQLLKWGVDFDRKEDGEFDLHREGGHSEFRILHHADNTGAEIQQSLVRALKSHPNIDVFENFFAVEIITQHHLGKIVTRRTPDITCYGAYILNPETGKVETFLSKVTVMATGGIGQVYTTTTNPMVATGDGIAMVYRAKGTVKDMEFIQFHPTALYHPGDRPSFLITEAMRGYGAVLRTMDGKEFMQKYDPRLSLAPRDIVARAIDNEMKMRGDDHMWLDVTHKDPEETKHHFPNIYAKCLSLGIDITKDYIPVAPAAHYLCGGIKVDLNGCSSIQRLYAVGECSCTGLHGGNRLASNSLIEAVVYADAAAKHSMANIAHYSLREDVPEWNDEGTQHNEEMVLITQSLKEVNQIMSTYVGIVRSNLRLDRAWNRLDILYEETERLFKQSKASREICELRNLINVGYLIMRQAKERHESRGLHYSIDYPPEKRRL
;
A
#
# COMPACT_ATOMS: atom_id res chain seq x y z
N MET A 1 9.98 -16.60 -1.87
CA MET A 1 11.10 -16.23 -0.96
C MET A 1 12.47 -16.44 -1.62
N GLU A 2 12.82 -17.63 -2.08
CA GLU A 2 14.13 -17.95 -2.67
C GLU A 2 14.57 -16.97 -3.76
N LYS A 3 13.67 -16.61 -4.70
CA LYS A 3 13.94 -15.64 -5.78
C LYS A 3 14.41 -14.28 -5.23
N VAL A 4 13.73 -13.74 -4.23
CA VAL A 4 14.06 -12.44 -3.65
C VAL A 4 15.40 -12.51 -2.91
N VAL A 5 15.59 -13.55 -2.09
CA VAL A 5 16.83 -13.71 -1.31
C VAL A 5 18.06 -13.87 -2.24
N LYS A 6 17.95 -14.68 -3.31
CA LYS A 6 19.04 -14.88 -4.26
C LYS A 6 19.27 -13.67 -5.18
N GLY A 7 18.21 -12.95 -5.54
CA GLY A 7 18.29 -11.76 -6.40
C GLY A 7 18.75 -10.48 -5.67
N ALA A 8 18.58 -10.42 -4.33
CA ALA A 8 18.87 -9.22 -3.57
C ALA A 8 20.29 -8.65 -3.76
N PRO A 9 21.37 -9.42 -3.67
CA PRO A 9 22.72 -8.87 -3.83
C PRO A 9 22.96 -8.20 -5.20
N GLU A 10 22.46 -8.81 -6.29
CA GLU A 10 22.55 -8.23 -7.63
C GLU A 10 21.80 -6.89 -7.70
N GLN A 11 20.59 -6.83 -7.14
CA GLN A 11 19.77 -5.63 -7.18
C GLN A 11 20.30 -4.51 -6.29
N ILE A 12 20.88 -4.82 -5.14
CA ILE A 12 21.59 -3.83 -4.31
C ILE A 12 22.76 -3.23 -5.09
N ASN A 13 23.57 -4.06 -5.74
CA ASN A 13 24.66 -3.56 -6.59
C ASN A 13 24.14 -2.68 -7.74
N GLN A 14 22.96 -2.98 -8.29
CA GLN A 14 22.37 -2.15 -9.33
C GLN A 14 21.87 -0.80 -8.77
N LEU A 15 21.29 -0.76 -7.58
CA LEU A 15 20.90 0.48 -6.90
C LEU A 15 22.11 1.38 -6.65
N LEU A 16 23.23 0.81 -6.19
CA LEU A 16 24.49 1.55 -6.02
C LEU A 16 24.99 2.16 -7.35
N LYS A 17 24.91 1.42 -8.47
CA LYS A 17 25.26 1.94 -9.80
C LYS A 17 24.36 3.08 -10.25
N TRP A 18 23.10 3.09 -9.82
CA TRP A 18 22.16 4.19 -10.09
C TRP A 18 22.28 5.35 -9.10
N GLY A 19 23.29 5.28 -8.20
CA GLY A 19 23.65 6.39 -7.31
C GLY A 19 22.90 6.40 -5.99
N VAL A 20 22.30 5.29 -5.58
CA VAL A 20 21.77 5.15 -4.22
C VAL A 20 22.91 5.09 -3.23
N ASP A 21 22.87 5.95 -2.21
CA ASP A 21 23.85 5.98 -1.12
C ASP A 21 23.28 5.29 0.12
N PHE A 22 23.98 4.27 0.60
CA PHE A 22 23.67 3.58 1.86
C PHE A 22 24.75 3.90 2.89
N ASP A 23 24.32 4.03 4.14
CA ASP A 23 25.23 4.37 5.24
C ASP A 23 26.33 3.33 5.41
N ARG A 24 27.53 3.83 5.75
CA ARG A 24 28.74 3.03 5.93
C ARG A 24 29.41 3.32 7.27
N LYS A 25 30.07 2.34 7.79
CA LYS A 25 30.94 2.46 8.96
C LYS A 25 32.25 3.16 8.59
N GLU A 26 33.04 3.52 9.59
CA GLU A 26 34.33 4.16 9.43
C GLU A 26 35.33 3.30 8.61
N ASP A 27 35.19 1.98 8.64
CA ASP A 27 35.99 1.02 7.88
C ASP A 27 35.56 0.87 6.39
N GLY A 28 34.48 1.57 5.98
CA GLY A 28 33.92 1.54 4.64
C GLY A 28 32.90 0.43 4.38
N GLU A 29 32.72 -0.52 5.29
CA GLU A 29 31.69 -1.54 5.20
C GLU A 29 30.29 -0.94 5.42
N PHE A 30 29.25 -1.59 4.89
CA PHE A 30 27.88 -1.13 5.09
C PHE A 30 27.50 -1.17 6.57
N ASP A 31 26.87 -0.12 7.04
CA ASP A 31 26.20 -0.14 8.34
C ASP A 31 24.86 -0.87 8.18
N LEU A 32 24.72 -2.01 8.87
CA LEU A 32 23.56 -2.88 8.74
C LEU A 32 22.69 -2.78 9.99
N HIS A 33 21.42 -2.51 9.79
CA HIS A 33 20.41 -2.49 10.84
C HIS A 33 19.62 -3.80 10.94
N ARG A 34 18.93 -3.96 12.06
CA ARG A 34 17.96 -5.02 12.32
C ARG A 34 16.66 -4.42 12.79
N GLU A 35 15.57 -4.75 12.13
CA GLU A 35 14.22 -4.35 12.52
C GLU A 35 13.47 -5.49 13.21
N GLY A 36 12.27 -5.21 13.74
CA GLY A 36 11.43 -6.18 14.42
C GLY A 36 11.11 -7.41 13.55
N GLY A 37 11.28 -8.60 14.11
CA GLY A 37 11.10 -9.87 13.42
C GLY A 37 12.30 -10.38 12.61
N HIS A 38 13.37 -9.58 12.43
CA HIS A 38 14.62 -10.05 11.85
C HIS A 38 15.51 -10.73 12.87
N SER A 39 16.14 -11.85 12.50
CA SER A 39 17.12 -12.55 13.33
C SER A 39 18.51 -11.93 13.24
N GLU A 40 18.84 -11.32 12.10
CA GLU A 40 20.19 -10.84 11.76
C GLU A 40 20.20 -9.37 11.40
N PHE A 41 21.37 -8.72 11.55
CA PHE A 41 21.66 -7.39 11.03
C PHE A 41 21.97 -7.51 9.52
N ARG A 42 20.97 -7.15 8.68
CA ARG A 42 21.06 -7.33 7.22
C ARG A 42 20.34 -6.25 6.42
N ILE A 43 19.84 -5.21 7.08
CA ILE A 43 19.08 -4.15 6.44
C ILE A 43 20.00 -3.00 6.13
N LEU A 44 20.13 -2.67 4.84
CA LEU A 44 20.75 -1.46 4.35
C LEU A 44 19.83 -0.27 4.61
N HIS A 45 20.41 0.85 5.00
CA HIS A 45 19.64 2.05 5.30
C HIS A 45 20.41 3.32 4.88
N HIS A 46 19.69 4.43 4.82
CA HIS A 46 20.23 5.78 4.70
C HIS A 46 19.53 6.63 5.76
N ALA A 47 20.21 6.89 6.86
CA ALA A 47 19.63 7.52 8.06
C ALA A 47 18.26 6.90 8.42
N ASP A 48 17.21 7.73 8.60
CA ASP A 48 15.84 7.31 8.87
C ASP A 48 14.90 7.48 7.65
N ASN A 49 15.45 7.67 6.43
CA ASN A 49 14.70 7.97 5.20
C ASN A 49 15.14 7.18 3.95
N THR A 50 15.58 5.95 4.13
CA THR A 50 16.06 5.04 3.07
C THR A 50 15.19 5.01 1.80
N GLY A 51 13.86 4.99 1.97
CA GLY A 51 12.93 5.00 0.84
C GLY A 51 13.01 6.26 -0.01
N ALA A 52 13.22 7.42 0.61
CA ALA A 52 13.37 8.69 -0.09
C ALA A 52 14.68 8.73 -0.89
N GLU A 53 15.79 8.24 -0.33
CA GLU A 53 17.06 8.16 -1.02
C GLU A 53 16.99 7.26 -2.26
N ILE A 54 16.42 6.06 -2.13
CA ILE A 54 16.22 5.15 -3.27
C ILE A 54 15.37 5.83 -4.34
N GLN A 55 14.24 6.42 -3.98
CA GLN A 55 13.34 7.07 -4.94
C GLN A 55 14.03 8.22 -5.68
N GLN A 56 14.70 9.12 -4.97
CA GLN A 56 15.38 10.27 -5.57
C GLN A 56 16.47 9.84 -6.54
N SER A 57 17.28 8.84 -6.18
CA SER A 57 18.33 8.30 -7.03
C SER A 57 17.77 7.65 -8.30
N LEU A 58 16.71 6.84 -8.16
CA LEU A 58 16.03 6.24 -9.32
C LEU A 58 15.38 7.28 -10.23
N VAL A 59 14.76 8.33 -9.68
CA VAL A 59 14.18 9.43 -10.48
C VAL A 59 15.26 10.19 -11.24
N ARG A 60 16.43 10.47 -10.62
CA ARG A 60 17.56 11.08 -11.32
C ARG A 60 18.03 10.22 -12.49
N ALA A 61 18.22 8.91 -12.27
CA ALA A 61 18.64 7.96 -13.29
C ALA A 61 17.63 7.88 -14.45
N LEU A 62 16.33 7.80 -14.12
CA LEU A 62 15.23 7.73 -15.09
C LEU A 62 15.15 8.99 -15.96
N LYS A 63 15.19 10.19 -15.36
CA LYS A 63 15.10 11.47 -16.09
C LYS A 63 16.32 11.73 -17.00
N SER A 64 17.46 11.08 -16.73
CA SER A 64 18.65 11.18 -17.58
C SER A 64 18.65 10.22 -18.77
N HIS A 65 17.72 9.25 -18.84
CA HIS A 65 17.73 8.22 -19.87
C HIS A 65 17.00 8.67 -21.16
N PRO A 66 17.67 8.65 -22.33
CA PRO A 66 17.14 9.28 -23.56
C PRO A 66 15.94 8.56 -24.19
N ASN A 67 15.64 7.32 -23.79
CA ASN A 67 14.56 6.50 -24.34
C ASN A 67 13.38 6.36 -23.38
N ILE A 68 13.29 7.23 -22.36
CA ILE A 68 12.22 7.20 -21.37
C ILE A 68 11.49 8.53 -21.37
N ASP A 69 10.22 8.52 -21.73
CA ASP A 69 9.32 9.65 -21.61
C ASP A 69 8.55 9.56 -20.28
N VAL A 70 8.50 10.66 -19.54
CA VAL A 70 7.82 10.75 -18.24
C VAL A 70 6.62 11.68 -18.34
N PHE A 71 5.44 11.15 -18.13
CA PHE A 71 4.18 11.89 -18.12
C PHE A 71 3.74 12.13 -16.67
N GLU A 72 4.10 13.27 -16.10
CA GLU A 72 3.75 13.64 -14.73
C GLU A 72 2.28 14.12 -14.65
N ASN A 73 1.57 13.72 -13.58
CA ASN A 73 0.16 14.02 -13.31
C ASN A 73 -0.86 13.39 -14.28
N PHE A 74 -0.45 12.58 -15.24
CA PHE A 74 -1.34 11.78 -16.05
C PHE A 74 -1.98 10.67 -15.19
N PHE A 75 -3.27 10.36 -15.46
CA PHE A 75 -4.02 9.40 -14.67
C PHE A 75 -4.49 8.22 -15.51
N ALA A 76 -4.13 6.99 -15.13
CA ALA A 76 -4.62 5.79 -15.82
C ALA A 76 -6.08 5.49 -15.43
N VAL A 77 -6.98 5.58 -16.39
CA VAL A 77 -8.41 5.37 -16.19
C VAL A 77 -8.79 3.90 -16.26
N GLU A 78 -8.30 3.19 -17.31
CA GLU A 78 -8.63 1.77 -17.54
C GLU A 78 -7.54 1.10 -18.38
N ILE A 79 -7.27 -0.20 -18.17
CA ILE A 79 -6.42 -1.00 -19.06
C ILE A 79 -7.22 -1.49 -20.27
N ILE A 80 -6.62 -1.46 -21.44
CA ILE A 80 -7.26 -1.84 -22.70
C ILE A 80 -7.12 -3.33 -22.91
N THR A 81 -8.25 -4.02 -23.09
CA THR A 81 -8.32 -5.45 -23.39
C THR A 81 -9.29 -5.74 -24.54
N GLN A 82 -9.49 -7.01 -24.87
CA GLN A 82 -10.47 -7.42 -25.89
C GLN A 82 -11.90 -6.92 -25.62
N HIS A 83 -12.23 -6.56 -24.37
CA HIS A 83 -13.51 -5.96 -24.03
C HIS A 83 -13.76 -4.66 -24.81
N HIS A 84 -12.74 -3.83 -24.92
CA HIS A 84 -12.80 -2.56 -25.64
C HIS A 84 -12.87 -2.73 -27.19
N LEU A 85 -12.58 -3.93 -27.67
CA LEU A 85 -12.76 -4.34 -29.08
C LEU A 85 -14.13 -5.01 -29.32
N GLY A 86 -15.10 -4.83 -28.42
CA GLY A 86 -16.45 -5.37 -28.54
C GLY A 86 -16.58 -6.85 -28.17
N LYS A 87 -15.55 -7.49 -27.58
CA LYS A 87 -15.65 -8.89 -27.15
C LYS A 87 -16.16 -9.00 -25.71
N ILE A 88 -16.98 -10.02 -25.45
CA ILE A 88 -17.37 -10.32 -24.07
C ILE A 88 -16.20 -10.96 -23.35
N VAL A 89 -15.70 -10.31 -22.31
CA VAL A 89 -14.61 -10.78 -21.47
C VAL A 89 -15.17 -11.12 -20.07
N THR A 90 -14.95 -12.36 -19.65
CA THR A 90 -15.34 -12.88 -18.34
C THR A 90 -14.13 -13.46 -17.62
N ARG A 91 -14.25 -13.81 -16.34
CA ARG A 91 -13.18 -14.52 -15.60
C ARG A 91 -12.84 -15.90 -16.15
N ARG A 92 -13.68 -16.45 -17.03
CA ARG A 92 -13.46 -17.75 -17.71
C ARG A 92 -12.89 -17.57 -19.10
N THR A 93 -12.79 -16.34 -19.59
CA THR A 93 -12.19 -16.05 -20.91
C THR A 93 -10.71 -16.40 -20.85
N PRO A 94 -10.22 -17.33 -21.68
CA PRO A 94 -8.81 -17.61 -21.79
C PRO A 94 -8.11 -16.42 -22.47
N ASP A 95 -6.82 -16.29 -22.23
CA ASP A 95 -5.93 -15.41 -23.00
C ASP A 95 -6.40 -13.93 -23.06
N ILE A 96 -6.93 -13.42 -21.95
CA ILE A 96 -7.16 -11.98 -21.83
C ILE A 96 -5.82 -11.28 -22.06
N THR A 97 -5.79 -10.31 -22.98
CA THR A 97 -4.57 -9.62 -23.41
C THR A 97 -4.69 -8.13 -23.18
N CYS A 98 -3.66 -7.53 -22.61
CA CYS A 98 -3.54 -6.08 -22.46
C CYS A 98 -2.90 -5.48 -23.73
N TYR A 99 -3.48 -4.39 -24.22
CA TYR A 99 -3.03 -3.66 -25.41
C TYR A 99 -2.52 -2.26 -25.09
N GLY A 100 -2.57 -1.84 -23.81
CA GLY A 100 -2.23 -0.53 -23.34
C GLY A 100 -3.21 -0.03 -22.28
N ALA A 101 -3.36 1.28 -22.18
CA ALA A 101 -4.28 1.92 -21.23
C ALA A 101 -4.91 3.19 -21.81
N TYR A 102 -6.10 3.52 -21.30
CA TYR A 102 -6.70 4.83 -21.44
C TYR A 102 -6.18 5.73 -20.32
N ILE A 103 -5.65 6.88 -20.70
CA ILE A 103 -4.93 7.80 -19.82
C ILE A 103 -5.58 9.18 -19.87
N LEU A 104 -6.01 9.70 -18.74
CA LEU A 104 -6.49 11.07 -18.64
C LEU A 104 -5.30 12.04 -18.67
N ASN A 105 -5.29 12.91 -19.67
CA ASN A 105 -4.33 14.00 -19.79
C ASN A 105 -4.84 15.21 -18.98
N PRO A 106 -4.13 15.66 -17.93
CA PRO A 106 -4.59 16.76 -17.08
C PRO A 106 -4.59 18.13 -17.79
N GLU A 107 -3.79 18.29 -18.84
CA GLU A 107 -3.70 19.56 -19.57
C GLU A 107 -4.89 19.78 -20.52
N THR A 108 -5.35 18.69 -21.16
CA THR A 108 -6.44 18.74 -22.12
C THR A 108 -7.79 18.37 -21.52
N GLY A 109 -7.80 17.70 -20.36
CA GLY A 109 -8.97 17.10 -19.75
C GLY A 109 -9.57 15.93 -20.55
N LYS A 110 -8.84 15.41 -21.54
CA LYS A 110 -9.28 14.30 -22.41
C LYS A 110 -8.61 13.00 -21.99
N VAL A 111 -9.31 11.90 -22.24
CA VAL A 111 -8.76 10.55 -22.10
C VAL A 111 -8.15 10.15 -23.45
N GLU A 112 -6.86 9.86 -23.42
CA GLU A 112 -6.05 9.48 -24.58
C GLU A 112 -5.76 7.99 -24.59
N THR A 113 -5.56 7.41 -25.76
CA THR A 113 -5.26 5.99 -25.96
C THR A 113 -3.75 5.78 -26.04
N PHE A 114 -3.18 5.15 -25.00
CA PHE A 114 -1.77 4.74 -24.96
C PHE A 114 -1.65 3.27 -25.32
N LEU A 115 -1.23 2.95 -26.54
CA LEU A 115 -1.01 1.57 -26.99
C LEU A 115 0.38 1.09 -26.61
N SER A 116 0.48 -0.14 -26.17
CA SER A 116 1.74 -0.76 -25.78
C SER A 116 1.82 -2.24 -26.17
N LYS A 117 3.03 -2.71 -26.44
CA LYS A 117 3.31 -4.14 -26.60
C LYS A 117 3.30 -4.87 -25.26
N VAL A 118 3.69 -4.17 -24.20
CA VAL A 118 3.77 -4.65 -22.83
C VAL A 118 3.38 -3.52 -21.88
N THR A 119 2.63 -3.83 -20.85
CA THR A 119 2.26 -2.88 -19.79
C THR A 119 2.75 -3.40 -18.44
N VAL A 120 3.34 -2.54 -17.62
CA VAL A 120 3.79 -2.88 -16.27
C VAL A 120 3.03 -2.02 -15.26
N MET A 121 2.32 -2.70 -14.34
CA MET A 121 1.63 -2.05 -13.23
C MET A 121 2.60 -1.90 -12.06
N ALA A 122 2.89 -0.66 -11.67
CA ALA A 122 3.73 -0.32 -10.52
C ALA A 122 3.04 0.76 -9.68
N THR A 123 1.74 0.57 -9.43
CA THR A 123 0.80 1.59 -8.95
C THR A 123 0.75 1.73 -7.42
N GLY A 124 1.63 1.02 -6.70
CA GLY A 124 1.70 1.11 -5.24
C GLY A 124 0.49 0.48 -4.53
N GLY A 125 0.27 0.91 -3.28
CA GLY A 125 -0.69 0.30 -2.37
C GLY A 125 -2.09 0.91 -2.39
N ILE A 126 -2.82 0.69 -1.29
CA ILE A 126 -4.26 0.95 -1.20
C ILE A 126 -4.66 1.72 0.07
N GLY A 127 -3.69 2.28 0.81
CA GLY A 127 -3.94 2.81 2.16
C GLY A 127 -5.00 3.89 2.22
N GLN A 128 -5.23 4.60 1.11
CA GLN A 128 -6.24 5.65 1.03
C GLN A 128 -7.68 5.14 1.14
N VAL A 129 -7.91 3.82 1.16
CA VAL A 129 -9.23 3.23 1.44
C VAL A 129 -9.61 3.37 2.93
N TYR A 130 -8.64 3.65 3.82
CA TYR A 130 -8.85 3.83 5.26
C TYR A 130 -8.79 5.30 5.67
N THR A 131 -9.41 5.67 6.78
CA THR A 131 -9.39 7.03 7.33
C THR A 131 -7.99 7.45 7.76
N THR A 132 -7.22 6.52 8.35
CA THR A 132 -5.87 6.75 8.85
C THR A 132 -4.89 5.86 8.11
N THR A 133 -3.92 6.47 7.44
CA THR A 133 -2.90 5.76 6.66
C THR A 133 -1.60 6.53 6.61
N THR A 134 -0.49 5.79 6.57
CA THR A 134 0.85 6.35 6.31
C THR A 134 1.19 6.44 4.81
N ASN A 135 0.30 5.94 3.95
CA ASN A 135 0.51 5.93 2.51
C ASN A 135 0.23 7.31 1.88
N PRO A 136 0.96 7.69 0.84
CA PRO A 136 0.74 8.95 0.11
C PRO A 136 -0.66 8.99 -0.51
N MET A 137 -1.14 10.20 -0.85
CA MET A 137 -2.49 10.43 -1.38
C MET A 137 -2.80 9.64 -2.66
N VAL A 138 -1.76 9.26 -3.41
CA VAL A 138 -1.89 8.47 -4.65
C VAL A 138 -2.06 6.97 -4.41
N ALA A 139 -2.04 6.49 -3.16
CA ALA A 139 -2.22 5.08 -2.83
C ALA A 139 -3.70 4.68 -2.81
N THR A 140 -4.37 4.81 -3.92
CA THR A 140 -5.82 4.61 -4.15
C THR A 140 -6.17 3.24 -4.75
N GLY A 141 -5.15 2.39 -5.01
CA GLY A 141 -5.35 1.03 -5.50
C GLY A 141 -5.75 0.92 -6.97
N ASP A 142 -5.45 1.94 -7.76
CA ASP A 142 -5.92 2.09 -9.14
C ASP A 142 -5.58 0.90 -10.02
N GLY A 143 -4.32 0.45 -10.01
CA GLY A 143 -3.90 -0.71 -10.82
C GLY A 143 -4.60 -2.00 -10.43
N ILE A 144 -4.81 -2.23 -9.13
CA ILE A 144 -5.52 -3.42 -8.62
C ILE A 144 -6.99 -3.38 -9.07
N ALA A 145 -7.64 -2.22 -8.96
CA ALA A 145 -9.02 -2.03 -9.39
C ALA A 145 -9.18 -2.21 -10.91
N MET A 146 -8.29 -1.62 -11.72
CA MET A 146 -8.29 -1.79 -13.18
C MET A 146 -8.13 -3.25 -13.59
N VAL A 147 -7.17 -3.97 -12.99
CA VAL A 147 -6.95 -5.41 -13.26
C VAL A 147 -8.16 -6.24 -12.84
N TYR A 148 -8.78 -5.92 -11.70
CA TYR A 148 -10.01 -6.59 -11.26
C TYR A 148 -11.17 -6.39 -12.25
N ARG A 149 -11.41 -5.15 -12.73
CA ARG A 149 -12.44 -4.85 -13.73
C ARG A 149 -12.15 -5.56 -15.05
N ALA A 150 -10.89 -5.65 -15.45
CA ALA A 150 -10.44 -6.39 -16.62
C ALA A 150 -10.48 -7.93 -16.44
N LYS A 151 -11.03 -8.45 -15.34
CA LYS A 151 -11.18 -9.87 -14.99
C LYS A 151 -9.86 -10.57 -14.68
N GLY A 152 -8.79 -9.84 -14.43
CA GLY A 152 -7.53 -10.38 -13.93
C GLY A 152 -7.65 -10.91 -12.49
N THR A 153 -6.69 -11.73 -12.09
CA THR A 153 -6.68 -12.37 -10.76
C THR A 153 -6.05 -11.48 -9.72
N VAL A 154 -6.81 -11.19 -8.67
CA VAL A 154 -6.39 -10.44 -7.48
C VAL A 154 -6.52 -11.35 -6.27
N LYS A 155 -5.53 -11.34 -5.37
CA LYS A 155 -5.43 -12.31 -4.27
C LYS A 155 -4.92 -11.68 -2.98
N ASP A 156 -5.30 -12.29 -1.84
CA ASP A 156 -4.79 -12.01 -0.50
C ASP A 156 -5.02 -10.54 -0.05
N MET A 157 -6.09 -9.90 -0.55
CA MET A 157 -6.43 -8.49 -0.28
C MET A 157 -6.79 -8.23 1.18
N GLU A 158 -7.20 -9.24 1.93
CA GLU A 158 -7.54 -9.14 3.35
C GLU A 158 -6.33 -8.92 4.27
N PHE A 159 -5.11 -9.14 3.76
CA PHE A 159 -3.88 -8.97 4.53
C PHE A 159 -3.35 -7.53 4.45
N ILE A 160 -3.99 -6.65 5.19
CA ILE A 160 -3.57 -5.24 5.34
C ILE A 160 -2.75 -5.09 6.61
N GLN A 161 -1.50 -4.65 6.47
CA GLN A 161 -0.65 -4.32 7.60
C GLN A 161 -0.97 -2.92 8.10
N PHE A 162 -1.32 -2.82 9.38
CA PHE A 162 -1.43 -1.56 10.09
C PHE A 162 -0.13 -1.31 10.84
N HIS A 163 0.47 -0.14 10.65
CA HIS A 163 1.57 0.30 11.50
C HIS A 163 1.01 0.75 12.85
N PRO A 164 1.51 0.21 13.97
CA PRO A 164 0.91 0.47 15.27
C PRO A 164 1.09 1.92 15.75
N THR A 165 2.17 2.58 15.35
CA THR A 165 2.60 3.89 15.87
C THR A 165 2.73 4.92 14.74
N ALA A 166 1.62 5.34 14.15
CA ALA A 166 1.55 6.56 13.37
C ALA A 166 1.24 7.74 14.31
N LEU A 167 1.84 8.90 14.07
CA LEU A 167 1.56 10.10 14.81
C LEU A 167 0.07 10.46 14.67
N TYR A 168 -0.63 10.56 15.79
CA TYR A 168 -2.02 10.99 15.80
C TYR A 168 -2.09 12.52 15.82
N HIS A 169 -2.46 13.08 14.69
CA HIS A 169 -2.76 14.50 14.54
C HIS A 169 -3.98 14.65 13.65
N PRO A 170 -5.16 15.03 14.21
CA PRO A 170 -6.38 15.14 13.45
C PRO A 170 -6.26 16.05 12.24
N GLY A 171 -6.64 15.56 11.07
CA GLY A 171 -6.56 16.29 9.80
C GLY A 171 -5.30 16.01 8.98
N ASP A 172 -4.23 15.47 9.56
CA ASP A 172 -3.04 15.09 8.79
C ASP A 172 -3.29 13.85 7.94
N ARG A 173 -3.06 13.98 6.63
CA ARG A 173 -3.15 12.87 5.69
C ARG A 173 -2.10 13.06 4.58
N PRO A 174 -1.14 12.13 4.44
CA PRO A 174 -0.93 10.91 5.23
C PRO A 174 -0.47 11.20 6.67
N SER A 175 -0.75 10.24 7.58
CA SER A 175 -0.25 10.29 8.95
C SER A 175 1.26 10.08 8.97
N PHE A 176 1.96 10.87 9.76
CA PHE A 176 3.41 10.76 9.89
C PHE A 176 3.80 9.46 10.62
N LEU A 177 4.77 8.74 10.07
CA LEU A 177 5.22 7.46 10.63
C LEU A 177 6.19 7.68 11.80
N ILE A 178 5.84 7.18 12.99
CA ILE A 178 6.80 7.00 14.08
C ILE A 178 7.42 5.61 13.92
N THR A 179 8.67 5.57 13.46
CA THR A 179 9.35 4.33 13.09
C THR A 179 9.36 3.27 14.20
N GLU A 180 9.35 2.01 13.82
CA GLU A 180 9.48 0.88 14.74
C GLU A 180 10.80 0.92 15.53
N ALA A 181 11.84 1.51 14.97
CA ALA A 181 13.12 1.69 15.63
C ALA A 181 12.99 2.44 16.97
N MET A 182 12.02 3.37 17.12
CA MET A 182 11.77 4.06 18.38
C MET A 182 11.32 3.09 19.50
N ARG A 183 10.48 2.08 19.18
CA ARG A 183 10.13 1.01 20.11
C ARG A 183 11.33 0.09 20.38
N GLY A 184 12.14 -0.17 19.36
CA GLY A 184 13.42 -0.89 19.48
C GLY A 184 14.43 -0.16 20.39
N TYR A 185 14.48 1.17 20.34
CA TYR A 185 15.29 2.02 21.21
C TYR A 185 14.80 1.99 22.66
N GLY A 186 13.54 1.60 22.89
CA GLY A 186 12.99 1.40 24.23
C GLY A 186 11.76 2.25 24.56
N ALA A 187 11.13 2.88 23.57
CA ALA A 187 9.88 3.60 23.80
C ALA A 187 8.75 2.64 24.25
N VAL A 188 7.94 3.10 25.20
CA VAL A 188 6.91 2.32 25.90
C VAL A 188 5.51 2.83 25.54
N LEU A 189 4.60 1.92 25.23
CA LEU A 189 3.19 2.25 24.97
C LEU A 189 2.42 2.43 26.28
N ARG A 190 1.68 3.54 26.38
CA ARG A 190 0.86 3.89 27.52
C ARG A 190 -0.56 4.28 27.12
N THR A 191 -1.49 4.01 28.00
CA THR A 191 -2.87 4.49 27.94
C THR A 191 -2.96 5.99 28.26
N MET A 192 -4.13 6.61 28.07
CA MET A 192 -4.33 8.04 28.35
C MET A 192 -4.08 8.41 29.81
N ASP A 193 -4.25 7.48 30.73
CA ASP A 193 -3.93 7.66 32.17
C ASP A 193 -2.46 7.29 32.51
N GLY A 194 -1.58 7.15 31.50
CA GLY A 194 -0.14 6.96 31.64
C GLY A 194 0.32 5.55 31.99
N LYS A 195 -0.59 4.57 32.05
CA LYS A 195 -0.25 3.19 32.44
C LYS A 195 0.19 2.36 31.24
N GLU A 196 1.19 1.51 31.46
CA GLU A 196 1.58 0.48 30.49
C GLU A 196 0.48 -0.57 30.35
N PHE A 197 0.26 -1.07 29.13
CA PHE A 197 -0.81 -2.04 28.87
C PHE A 197 -0.36 -3.28 28.10
N MET A 198 0.78 -3.26 27.43
CA MET A 198 1.22 -4.33 26.54
C MET A 198 1.42 -5.68 27.23
N GLN A 199 1.69 -5.70 28.52
CA GLN A 199 1.82 -6.93 29.33
C GLN A 199 0.54 -7.78 29.34
N LYS A 200 -0.62 -7.21 29.05
CA LYS A 200 -1.89 -7.94 28.91
C LYS A 200 -1.98 -8.74 27.60
N TYR A 201 -1.15 -8.39 26.60
CA TYR A 201 -1.27 -8.88 25.23
C TYR A 201 -0.12 -9.76 24.79
N ASP A 202 1.13 -9.42 25.16
CA ASP A 202 2.31 -10.17 24.73
C ASP A 202 3.48 -9.98 25.70
N PRO A 203 4.22 -11.07 26.05
CA PRO A 203 5.36 -10.99 26.97
C PRO A 203 6.53 -10.15 26.41
N ARG A 204 6.62 -9.92 25.11
CA ARG A 204 7.61 -9.05 24.47
C ARG A 204 7.27 -7.57 24.61
N LEU A 205 6.15 -7.23 25.22
CA LEU A 205 5.68 -5.87 25.49
C LEU A 205 5.61 -5.02 24.19
N SER A 206 6.12 -3.80 24.24
CA SER A 206 6.13 -2.89 23.08
C SER A 206 6.98 -3.38 21.90
N LEU A 207 7.81 -4.41 22.08
CA LEU A 207 8.60 -5.08 21.03
C LEU A 207 7.90 -6.28 20.38
N ALA A 208 6.65 -6.53 20.72
CA ALA A 208 5.85 -7.55 20.03
C ALA A 208 5.70 -7.23 18.54
N PRO A 209 5.42 -8.20 17.67
CA PRO A 209 5.15 -7.98 16.24
C PRO A 209 4.07 -6.92 15.99
N ARG A 210 4.17 -6.22 14.86
CA ARG A 210 3.29 -5.09 14.50
C ARG A 210 1.81 -5.41 14.60
N ASP A 211 1.40 -6.60 14.16
CA ASP A 211 0.01 -7.04 14.20
C ASP A 211 -0.53 -7.21 15.62
N ILE A 212 0.29 -7.69 16.55
CA ILE A 212 -0.06 -7.80 17.97
C ILE A 212 -0.17 -6.43 18.62
N VAL A 213 0.82 -5.56 18.39
CA VAL A 213 0.83 -4.19 18.94
C VAL A 213 -0.33 -3.37 18.39
N ALA A 214 -0.59 -3.43 17.07
CA ALA A 214 -1.70 -2.71 16.46
C ALA A 214 -3.06 -3.17 17.01
N ARG A 215 -3.26 -4.50 17.20
CA ARG A 215 -4.48 -5.03 17.85
C ARG A 215 -4.61 -4.59 19.30
N ALA A 216 -3.52 -4.54 20.04
CA ALA A 216 -3.53 -4.11 21.43
C ALA A 216 -3.92 -2.64 21.56
N ILE A 217 -3.35 -1.76 20.75
CA ILE A 217 -3.71 -0.34 20.70
C ILE A 217 -5.18 -0.16 20.27
N ASP A 218 -5.61 -0.79 19.19
CA ASP A 218 -6.99 -0.72 18.69
C ASP A 218 -8.00 -1.19 19.75
N ASN A 219 -7.66 -2.24 20.51
CA ASN A 219 -8.50 -2.74 21.58
C ASN A 219 -8.58 -1.77 22.78
N GLU A 220 -7.44 -1.24 23.24
CA GLU A 220 -7.43 -0.29 24.36
C GLU A 220 -8.19 1.00 23.98
N MET A 221 -7.99 1.52 22.76
CA MET A 221 -8.75 2.66 22.24
C MET A 221 -10.25 2.41 22.25
N LYS A 222 -10.71 1.28 21.73
CA LYS A 222 -12.14 0.93 21.67
C LYS A 222 -12.77 0.68 23.04
N MET A 223 -12.05 0.05 23.96
CA MET A 223 -12.55 -0.21 25.31
C MET A 223 -12.67 1.06 26.14
N ARG A 224 -11.84 2.06 25.89
CA ARG A 224 -11.79 3.30 26.67
C ARG A 224 -12.58 4.43 26.01
N GLY A 225 -12.84 4.35 24.70
CA GLY A 225 -13.38 5.44 23.90
C GLY A 225 -12.35 6.52 23.57
N ASP A 226 -11.04 6.15 23.62
CA ASP A 226 -9.94 7.05 23.31
C ASP A 226 -9.63 7.04 21.81
N ASP A 227 -9.17 8.16 21.26
CA ASP A 227 -8.80 8.30 19.84
C ASP A 227 -7.35 7.93 19.55
N HIS A 228 -6.50 7.84 20.57
CA HIS A 228 -5.09 7.49 20.47
C HIS A 228 -4.55 6.90 21.78
N MET A 229 -3.30 6.42 21.73
CA MET A 229 -2.50 6.04 22.90
C MET A 229 -1.22 6.85 22.94
N TRP A 230 -0.46 6.75 24.01
CA TRP A 230 0.82 7.44 24.16
C TRP A 230 1.99 6.49 23.84
N LEU A 231 3.00 7.02 23.16
CA LEU A 231 4.31 6.42 23.05
C LEU A 231 5.31 7.26 23.85
N ASP A 232 5.87 6.68 24.90
CA ASP A 232 6.75 7.34 25.86
C ASP A 232 8.22 6.98 25.60
N VAL A 233 9.05 7.96 25.31
CA VAL A 233 10.51 7.85 25.17
C VAL A 233 11.24 8.80 26.15
N THR A 234 10.51 9.50 27.03
CA THR A 234 11.04 10.55 27.92
C THR A 234 12.02 10.05 28.97
N HIS A 235 12.06 8.75 29.23
CA HIS A 235 13.00 8.10 30.15
C HIS A 235 14.39 7.85 29.53
N LYS A 236 14.58 8.17 28.25
CA LYS A 236 15.85 8.05 27.53
C LYS A 236 16.65 9.36 27.58
N ASP A 237 17.94 9.28 27.27
CA ASP A 237 18.77 10.47 27.16
C ASP A 237 18.26 11.41 26.08
N PRO A 238 18.03 12.70 26.38
CA PRO A 238 17.44 13.64 25.40
C PRO A 238 18.30 13.86 24.15
N GLU A 239 19.64 13.99 24.33
CA GLU A 239 20.53 14.27 23.19
C GLU A 239 20.71 13.04 22.29
N GLU A 240 20.82 11.87 22.91
CA GLU A 240 20.84 10.59 22.19
C GLU A 240 19.54 10.36 21.41
N THR A 241 18.38 10.65 22.02
CA THR A 241 17.06 10.53 21.37
C THR A 241 16.95 11.45 20.14
N LYS A 242 17.38 12.70 20.25
CA LYS A 242 17.39 13.64 19.11
C LYS A 242 18.33 13.20 18.00
N HIS A 243 19.49 12.64 18.37
CA HIS A 243 20.48 12.15 17.42
C HIS A 243 19.97 10.93 16.63
N HIS A 244 19.32 9.99 17.31
CA HIS A 244 18.77 8.79 16.66
C HIS A 244 17.53 9.05 15.80
N PHE A 245 16.72 10.07 16.17
CA PHE A 245 15.42 10.32 15.51
C PHE A 245 15.24 11.81 15.13
N PRO A 246 16.15 12.40 14.33
CA PRO A 246 16.12 13.83 14.04
C PRO A 246 14.86 14.28 13.31
N ASN A 247 14.36 13.49 12.35
CA ASN A 247 13.14 13.84 11.59
C ASN A 247 11.87 13.70 12.44
N ILE A 248 11.79 12.67 13.28
CA ILE A 248 10.67 12.50 14.22
C ILE A 248 10.66 13.64 15.25
N TYR A 249 11.83 13.98 15.80
CA TYR A 249 11.96 15.10 16.73
C TYR A 249 11.49 16.41 16.09
N ALA A 250 12.01 16.74 14.91
CA ALA A 250 11.64 17.95 14.19
C ALA A 250 10.13 18.01 13.85
N LYS A 251 9.55 16.90 13.37
CA LYS A 251 8.11 16.84 13.07
C LYS A 251 7.27 17.01 14.34
N CYS A 252 7.55 16.29 15.40
CA CYS A 252 6.82 16.40 16.66
C CYS A 252 6.96 17.81 17.25
N LEU A 253 8.17 18.37 17.25
CA LEU A 253 8.41 19.72 17.74
C LEU A 253 7.64 20.79 16.94
N SER A 254 7.51 20.63 15.63
CA SER A 254 6.68 21.52 14.78
C SER A 254 5.20 21.53 15.16
N LEU A 255 4.75 20.51 15.87
CA LEU A 255 3.38 20.38 16.42
C LEU A 255 3.32 20.72 17.93
N GLY A 256 4.40 21.25 18.50
CA GLY A 256 4.47 21.62 19.91
C GLY A 256 4.77 20.45 20.85
N ILE A 257 5.21 19.30 20.35
CA ILE A 257 5.51 18.09 21.12
C ILE A 257 7.03 17.92 21.21
N ASP A 258 7.63 18.17 22.37
CA ASP A 258 9.04 17.86 22.65
C ASP A 258 9.14 16.39 23.14
N ILE A 259 9.49 15.46 22.26
CA ILE A 259 9.53 14.03 22.57
C ILE A 259 10.49 13.65 23.69
N THR A 260 11.37 14.56 24.10
CA THR A 260 12.26 14.35 25.24
C THR A 260 11.58 14.66 26.60
N LYS A 261 10.39 15.27 26.57
CA LYS A 261 9.62 15.69 27.75
C LYS A 261 8.16 15.26 27.68
N ASP A 262 7.62 15.16 26.46
CA ASP A 262 6.21 14.90 26.21
C ASP A 262 6.03 13.51 25.59
N TYR A 263 4.91 12.87 25.88
CA TYR A 263 4.53 11.63 25.23
C TYR A 263 4.04 11.92 23.79
N ILE A 264 4.36 11.02 22.86
CA ILE A 264 3.95 11.11 21.46
C ILE A 264 2.55 10.49 21.31
N PRO A 265 1.55 11.23 20.83
CA PRO A 265 0.24 10.63 20.54
C PRO A 265 0.34 9.72 19.32
N VAL A 266 -0.07 8.46 19.44
CA VAL A 266 0.03 7.47 18.38
C VAL A 266 -1.26 6.67 18.21
N ALA A 267 -1.60 6.35 16.95
CA ALA A 267 -2.69 5.47 16.60
C ALA A 267 -2.29 4.53 15.46
N PRO A 268 -2.92 3.34 15.34
CA PRO A 268 -2.68 2.46 14.20
C PRO A 268 -3.12 3.09 12.89
N ALA A 269 -2.30 2.94 11.84
CA ALA A 269 -2.59 3.45 10.50
C ALA A 269 -2.36 2.36 9.44
N ALA A 270 -3.21 2.29 8.42
CA ALA A 270 -2.98 1.41 7.28
C ALA A 270 -1.64 1.75 6.62
N HIS A 271 -0.82 0.72 6.37
CA HIS A 271 0.59 0.92 6.02
C HIS A 271 1.03 0.14 4.79
N TYR A 272 0.64 -1.13 4.65
CA TYR A 272 1.08 -1.97 3.55
C TYR A 272 0.07 -3.06 3.19
N LEU A 273 -0.13 -3.29 1.88
CA LEU A 273 -0.91 -4.41 1.35
C LEU A 273 0.00 -5.60 1.06
N CYS A 274 -0.26 -6.76 1.68
CA CYS A 274 0.48 -7.99 1.37
C CYS A 274 -0.07 -8.74 0.14
N GLY A 275 -1.30 -8.47 -0.24
CA GLY A 275 -2.00 -8.98 -1.41
C GLY A 275 -1.82 -8.12 -2.65
N GLY A 276 -2.73 -8.26 -3.62
CA GLY A 276 -2.74 -7.48 -4.85
C GLY A 276 -2.93 -8.32 -6.11
N ILE A 277 -2.44 -7.84 -7.24
CA ILE A 277 -2.47 -8.52 -8.54
C ILE A 277 -1.59 -9.76 -8.44
N LYS A 278 -2.19 -10.96 -8.61
CA LYS A 278 -1.45 -12.22 -8.57
C LYS A 278 -0.47 -12.28 -9.74
N VAL A 279 0.79 -12.56 -9.42
CA VAL A 279 1.86 -12.72 -10.41
C VAL A 279 2.62 -14.03 -10.25
N ASP A 280 3.28 -14.45 -11.33
CA ASP A 280 4.27 -15.52 -11.32
C ASP A 280 5.67 -15.01 -10.92
N LEU A 281 6.68 -15.89 -11.02
CA LEU A 281 8.07 -15.52 -10.68
C LEU A 281 8.68 -14.47 -11.63
N ASN A 282 8.08 -14.19 -12.78
CA ASN A 282 8.53 -13.18 -13.73
C ASN A 282 7.71 -11.88 -13.63
N GLY A 283 6.84 -11.75 -12.63
CA GLY A 283 5.94 -10.61 -12.52
C GLY A 283 4.78 -10.62 -13.53
N CYS A 284 4.57 -11.73 -14.27
CA CYS A 284 3.47 -11.86 -15.21
C CYS A 284 2.15 -12.02 -14.46
N SER A 285 1.15 -11.21 -14.81
CA SER A 285 -0.20 -11.35 -14.30
C SER A 285 -0.99 -12.45 -15.03
N SER A 286 -2.25 -12.65 -14.67
CA SER A 286 -3.16 -13.52 -15.40
C SER A 286 -3.66 -12.92 -16.72
N ILE A 287 -3.32 -11.69 -17.03
CA ILE A 287 -3.60 -11.00 -18.28
C ILE A 287 -2.30 -10.98 -19.10
N GLN A 288 -2.35 -11.48 -20.32
CA GLN A 288 -1.17 -11.51 -21.19
C GLN A 288 -0.64 -10.11 -21.46
N ARG A 289 0.67 -9.96 -21.59
CA ARG A 289 1.38 -8.69 -21.81
C ARG A 289 1.22 -7.66 -20.67
N LEU A 290 0.65 -8.09 -19.53
CA LEU A 290 0.50 -7.27 -18.33
C LEU A 290 1.30 -7.87 -17.19
N TYR A 291 2.22 -7.08 -16.67
CA TYR A 291 3.05 -7.37 -15.50
C TYR A 291 2.59 -6.55 -14.31
N ALA A 292 2.88 -7.01 -13.11
CA ALA A 292 2.72 -6.21 -11.90
C ALA A 292 3.92 -6.39 -10.98
N VAL A 293 4.40 -5.28 -10.41
CA VAL A 293 5.60 -5.24 -9.55
C VAL A 293 5.39 -4.30 -8.38
N GLY A 294 6.16 -4.48 -7.32
CA GLY A 294 6.02 -3.70 -6.09
C GLY A 294 4.72 -3.98 -5.36
N GLU A 295 4.28 -3.05 -4.51
CA GLU A 295 3.18 -3.27 -3.57
C GLU A 295 1.83 -3.63 -4.23
N CYS A 296 1.57 -3.20 -5.47
CA CYS A 296 0.33 -3.61 -6.15
C CYS A 296 0.30 -5.08 -6.56
N SER A 297 1.44 -5.79 -6.46
CA SER A 297 1.57 -7.20 -6.87
C SER A 297 1.49 -8.16 -5.67
N CYS A 298 0.83 -9.30 -5.86
CA CYS A 298 0.83 -10.42 -4.93
C CYS A 298 1.80 -11.49 -5.42
N THR A 299 3.05 -11.41 -4.98
CA THR A 299 4.11 -12.38 -5.30
C THR A 299 4.09 -13.61 -4.39
N GLY A 300 3.40 -13.49 -3.25
CA GLY A 300 3.39 -14.47 -2.17
C GLY A 300 4.58 -14.38 -1.20
N LEU A 301 5.51 -13.44 -1.40
CA LEU A 301 6.66 -13.24 -0.50
C LEU A 301 6.21 -12.95 0.93
N HIS A 302 5.25 -12.06 1.09
CA HIS A 302 4.81 -11.58 2.39
C HIS A 302 3.86 -12.52 3.12
N GLY A 303 3.18 -13.42 2.39
CA GLY A 303 2.17 -14.28 3.00
C GLY A 303 1.10 -13.47 3.76
N GLY A 304 0.78 -13.87 4.97
CA GLY A 304 -0.22 -13.18 5.79
C GLY A 304 0.30 -11.98 6.60
N ASN A 305 1.60 -11.71 6.61
CA ASN A 305 2.20 -10.57 7.33
C ASN A 305 3.60 -10.25 6.79
N ARG A 306 3.78 -9.03 6.31
CA ARG A 306 5.05 -8.56 5.76
C ARG A 306 6.10 -8.35 6.86
N LEU A 307 7.29 -8.86 6.63
CA LEU A 307 8.46 -8.47 7.42
C LEU A 307 8.97 -7.11 6.92
N ALA A 308 9.29 -6.22 7.84
CA ALA A 308 9.79 -4.88 7.53
C ALA A 308 10.99 -4.91 6.56
N SER A 309 11.14 -3.87 5.76
CA SER A 309 12.16 -3.67 4.72
C SER A 309 12.16 -4.67 3.54
N ASN A 310 11.45 -5.80 3.61
CA ASN A 310 11.39 -6.77 2.52
C ASN A 310 10.63 -6.26 1.28
N SER A 311 9.77 -5.25 1.43
CA SER A 311 9.00 -4.70 0.31
C SER A 311 9.84 -3.97 -0.73
N LEU A 312 10.88 -3.24 -0.30
CA LEU A 312 11.75 -2.52 -1.21
C LEU A 312 12.56 -3.48 -2.09
N ILE A 313 13.16 -4.50 -1.47
CA ILE A 313 13.94 -5.48 -2.24
C ILE A 313 13.06 -6.37 -3.11
N GLU A 314 11.83 -6.70 -2.69
CA GLU A 314 10.84 -7.38 -3.53
C GLU A 314 10.56 -6.59 -4.80
N ALA A 315 10.29 -5.28 -4.65
CA ALA A 315 9.96 -4.40 -5.77
C ALA A 315 11.08 -4.38 -6.83
N VAL A 316 12.33 -4.22 -6.43
CA VAL A 316 13.47 -4.19 -7.37
C VAL A 316 13.72 -5.55 -8.02
N VAL A 317 13.65 -6.65 -7.25
CA VAL A 317 13.87 -8.00 -7.79
C VAL A 317 12.80 -8.40 -8.80
N TYR A 318 11.53 -8.08 -8.52
CA TYR A 318 10.45 -8.39 -9.45
C TYR A 318 10.39 -7.43 -10.63
N ALA A 319 10.78 -6.16 -10.46
CA ALA A 319 10.92 -5.22 -11.58
C ALA A 319 11.99 -5.69 -12.59
N ASP A 320 13.14 -6.09 -12.11
CA ASP A 320 14.20 -6.69 -12.94
C ASP A 320 13.74 -7.98 -13.65
N ALA A 321 13.04 -8.85 -12.92
CA ALA A 321 12.52 -10.08 -13.51
C ALA A 321 11.47 -9.79 -14.61
N ALA A 322 10.57 -8.85 -14.38
CA ALA A 322 9.57 -8.42 -15.37
C ALA A 322 10.25 -7.78 -16.60
N ALA A 323 11.27 -6.96 -16.38
CA ALA A 323 12.05 -6.37 -17.47
C ALA A 323 12.75 -7.45 -18.31
N LYS A 324 13.47 -8.37 -17.69
CA LYS A 324 14.16 -9.48 -18.39
C LYS A 324 13.18 -10.34 -19.19
N HIS A 325 12.03 -10.70 -18.59
CA HIS A 325 11.03 -11.51 -19.27
C HIS A 325 10.34 -10.75 -20.41
N SER A 326 9.99 -9.49 -20.21
CA SER A 326 9.37 -8.67 -21.26
C SER A 326 10.31 -8.45 -22.44
N MET A 327 11.58 -8.17 -22.20
CA MET A 327 12.60 -8.02 -23.25
C MET A 327 12.76 -9.28 -24.10
N ALA A 328 12.73 -10.46 -23.50
CA ALA A 328 12.80 -11.73 -24.22
C ALA A 328 11.60 -12.00 -25.13
N ASN A 329 10.45 -11.40 -24.84
CA ASN A 329 9.19 -11.68 -25.53
C ASN A 329 8.68 -10.53 -26.41
N ILE A 330 9.10 -9.29 -26.20
CA ILE A 330 8.53 -8.09 -26.82
C ILE A 330 8.62 -8.10 -28.35
N ALA A 331 9.62 -8.78 -28.93
CA ALA A 331 9.76 -8.93 -30.38
C ALA A 331 8.62 -9.73 -31.01
N HIS A 332 7.97 -10.60 -30.25
CA HIS A 332 6.83 -11.42 -30.70
C HIS A 332 5.50 -10.67 -30.63
N TYR A 333 5.48 -9.45 -30.07
CA TYR A 333 4.25 -8.68 -29.88
C TYR A 333 4.18 -7.54 -30.89
N SER A 334 3.01 -7.38 -31.54
CA SER A 334 2.67 -6.20 -32.33
C SER A 334 1.76 -5.28 -31.53
N LEU A 335 1.77 -4.00 -31.87
CA LEU A 335 0.77 -3.04 -31.39
C LEU A 335 -0.61 -3.40 -31.96
N ARG A 336 -1.64 -3.09 -31.21
CA ARG A 336 -3.03 -3.29 -31.61
C ARG A 336 -3.62 -1.92 -32.01
N GLU A 337 -3.56 -1.60 -33.29
CA GLU A 337 -3.91 -0.26 -33.80
C GLU A 337 -5.41 -0.02 -33.97
N ASP A 338 -6.24 -1.08 -34.00
CA ASP A 338 -7.70 -1.02 -34.15
C ASP A 338 -8.45 -0.81 -32.81
N VAL A 339 -7.76 -0.35 -31.77
CA VAL A 339 -8.39 0.03 -30.49
C VAL A 339 -9.16 1.33 -30.68
N PRO A 340 -10.46 1.38 -30.31
CA PRO A 340 -11.23 2.62 -30.37
C PRO A 340 -10.68 3.67 -29.39
N GLU A 341 -10.89 4.92 -29.70
CA GLU A 341 -10.67 6.01 -28.75
C GLU A 341 -11.65 5.91 -27.58
N TRP A 342 -11.33 6.60 -26.48
CA TRP A 342 -12.23 6.68 -25.35
C TRP A 342 -13.54 7.36 -25.76
N ASN A 343 -14.66 6.70 -25.50
CA ASN A 343 -15.97 7.25 -25.80
C ASN A 343 -16.53 7.99 -24.58
N ASP A 344 -16.64 9.29 -24.67
CA ASP A 344 -17.26 10.18 -23.67
C ASP A 344 -18.57 10.80 -24.18
N GLU A 345 -19.15 10.28 -25.28
CA GLU A 345 -20.40 10.75 -25.83
C GLU A 345 -21.55 10.64 -24.80
N GLY A 346 -22.30 11.71 -24.65
CA GLY A 346 -23.42 11.79 -23.70
C GLY A 346 -23.02 12.04 -22.26
N THR A 347 -21.71 12.15 -21.96
CA THR A 347 -21.23 12.51 -20.60
C THR A 347 -21.16 14.02 -20.41
N GLN A 348 -21.27 14.45 -19.15
CA GLN A 348 -21.21 15.84 -18.74
C GLN A 348 -20.16 16.06 -17.65
N HIS A 349 -19.67 17.28 -17.50
CA HIS A 349 -18.84 17.61 -16.34
C HIS A 349 -19.67 17.45 -15.06
N ASN A 350 -19.10 16.80 -14.05
CA ASN A 350 -19.74 16.69 -12.76
C ASN A 350 -19.58 18.03 -12.02
N GLU A 351 -20.67 18.73 -11.81
CA GLU A 351 -20.71 20.01 -11.09
C GLU A 351 -20.84 19.81 -9.57
N GLU A 352 -21.34 18.63 -9.14
CA GLU A 352 -21.60 18.33 -7.73
C GLU A 352 -20.48 17.47 -7.10
N MET A 353 -19.31 18.12 -6.89
CA MET A 353 -18.16 17.44 -6.24
C MET A 353 -18.48 16.88 -4.83
N VAL A 354 -19.55 17.38 -4.18
CA VAL A 354 -19.99 16.88 -2.89
C VAL A 354 -20.37 15.39 -2.94
N LEU A 355 -20.92 14.90 -4.06
CA LEU A 355 -21.27 13.50 -4.23
C LEU A 355 -20.05 12.59 -4.16
N ILE A 356 -18.95 13.02 -4.79
CA ILE A 356 -17.68 12.28 -4.78
C ILE A 356 -17.00 12.35 -3.40
N THR A 357 -16.89 13.56 -2.86
CA THR A 357 -16.18 13.78 -1.58
C THR A 357 -16.90 13.15 -0.40
N GLN A 358 -18.23 13.14 -0.39
CA GLN A 358 -19.04 12.48 0.65
C GLN A 358 -18.91 10.96 0.54
N SER A 359 -19.06 10.39 -0.67
CA SER A 359 -18.92 8.95 -0.88
C SER A 359 -17.51 8.45 -0.51
N LEU A 360 -16.47 9.24 -0.78
CA LEU A 360 -15.10 8.92 -0.36
C LEU A 360 -14.99 8.84 1.18
N LYS A 361 -15.55 9.80 1.91
CA LYS A 361 -15.58 9.78 3.38
C LYS A 361 -16.32 8.55 3.91
N GLU A 362 -17.44 8.19 3.29
CA GLU A 362 -18.22 7.01 3.67
C GLU A 362 -17.46 5.72 3.45
N VAL A 363 -16.79 5.54 2.29
CA VAL A 363 -15.91 4.40 2.03
C VAL A 363 -14.83 4.30 3.10
N ASN A 364 -14.11 5.38 3.38
CA ASN A 364 -13.07 5.41 4.40
C ASN A 364 -13.61 5.02 5.79
N GLN A 365 -14.77 5.55 6.18
CA GLN A 365 -15.39 5.26 7.46
C GLN A 365 -15.87 3.82 7.57
N ILE A 366 -16.50 3.27 6.51
CA ILE A 366 -16.96 1.88 6.45
C ILE A 366 -15.75 0.94 6.59
N MET A 367 -14.69 1.19 5.83
CA MET A 367 -13.50 0.33 5.84
C MET A 367 -12.78 0.38 7.18
N SER A 368 -12.59 1.56 7.76
CA SER A 368 -11.92 1.69 9.06
C SER A 368 -12.73 1.08 10.21
N THR A 369 -14.06 1.25 10.19
CA THR A 369 -14.92 0.78 11.29
C THR A 369 -15.19 -0.72 11.21
N TYR A 370 -15.48 -1.25 10.01
CA TYR A 370 -15.98 -2.61 9.86
C TYR A 370 -14.95 -3.59 9.28
N VAL A 371 -13.98 -3.11 8.51
CA VAL A 371 -12.99 -3.93 7.76
C VAL A 371 -11.56 -3.61 8.19
N GLY A 372 -11.39 -3.02 9.37
CA GLY A 372 -10.10 -2.62 9.93
C GLY A 372 -9.31 -3.78 10.54
N ILE A 373 -8.63 -3.52 11.68
CA ILE A 373 -7.71 -4.44 12.35
C ILE A 373 -8.44 -5.66 12.92
N VAL A 374 -9.57 -5.43 13.61
CA VAL A 374 -10.40 -6.49 14.22
C VAL A 374 -11.72 -6.59 13.46
N ARG A 375 -11.98 -7.76 12.91
CA ARG A 375 -13.13 -8.05 12.05
C ARG A 375 -14.11 -9.02 12.71
N SER A 376 -15.33 -9.07 12.18
CA SER A 376 -16.34 -10.11 12.49
C SER A 376 -17.27 -10.29 11.30
N ASN A 377 -17.94 -11.43 11.19
CA ASN A 377 -18.91 -11.69 10.14
C ASN A 377 -19.99 -10.59 10.11
N LEU A 378 -20.52 -10.21 11.27
CA LEU A 378 -21.52 -9.13 11.38
C LEU A 378 -21.01 -7.78 10.85
N ARG A 379 -19.76 -7.43 11.15
CA ARG A 379 -19.14 -6.18 10.64
C ARG A 379 -18.93 -6.24 9.13
N LEU A 380 -18.43 -7.38 8.62
CA LEU A 380 -18.21 -7.59 7.19
C LEU A 380 -19.54 -7.55 6.40
N ASP A 381 -20.61 -8.12 6.92
CA ASP A 381 -21.95 -8.05 6.30
C ASP A 381 -22.49 -6.61 6.26
N ARG A 382 -22.28 -5.83 7.32
CA ARG A 382 -22.64 -4.41 7.34
C ARG A 382 -21.82 -3.60 6.33
N ALA A 383 -20.53 -3.88 6.20
CA ALA A 383 -19.67 -3.25 5.20
C ALA A 383 -20.15 -3.58 3.77
N TRP A 384 -20.48 -4.86 3.52
CA TRP A 384 -21.00 -5.32 2.23
C TRP A 384 -22.20 -4.49 1.78
N ASN A 385 -23.25 -4.46 2.60
CA ASN A 385 -24.52 -3.79 2.25
C ASN A 385 -24.32 -2.28 1.98
N ARG A 386 -23.37 -1.62 2.66
CA ARG A 386 -23.10 -0.20 2.44
C ARG A 386 -22.24 0.06 1.21
N LEU A 387 -21.20 -0.75 1.00
CA LEU A 387 -20.34 -0.63 -0.17
C LEU A 387 -21.09 -0.94 -1.47
N ASP A 388 -22.07 -1.84 -1.43
CA ASP A 388 -22.92 -2.16 -2.59
C ASP A 388 -23.74 -0.95 -3.05
N ILE A 389 -24.34 -0.20 -2.12
CA ILE A 389 -25.04 1.04 -2.43
C ILE A 389 -24.10 2.08 -3.05
N LEU A 390 -22.93 2.29 -2.42
CA LEU A 390 -21.94 3.25 -2.92
C LEU A 390 -21.40 2.84 -4.30
N TYR A 391 -21.26 1.53 -4.56
CA TYR A 391 -20.86 1.01 -5.85
C TYR A 391 -21.87 1.36 -6.95
N GLU A 392 -23.17 1.08 -6.71
CA GLU A 392 -24.24 1.37 -7.66
C GLU A 392 -24.35 2.87 -7.98
N GLU A 393 -24.28 3.71 -6.96
CA GLU A 393 -24.32 5.18 -7.11
C GLU A 393 -23.11 5.69 -7.87
N THR A 394 -21.91 5.20 -7.54
CA THR A 394 -20.66 5.63 -8.17
C THR A 394 -20.56 5.17 -9.63
N GLU A 395 -20.97 3.93 -9.95
CA GLU A 395 -20.99 3.43 -11.34
C GLU A 395 -21.99 4.21 -12.19
N ARG A 396 -23.13 4.62 -11.63
CA ARG A 396 -24.10 5.48 -12.32
C ARG A 396 -23.51 6.86 -12.58
N LEU A 397 -22.92 7.47 -11.56
CA LEU A 397 -22.27 8.79 -11.67
C LEU A 397 -21.13 8.75 -12.70
N PHE A 398 -20.27 7.72 -12.64
CA PHE A 398 -19.15 7.56 -13.59
C PHE A 398 -19.62 7.48 -15.04
N LYS A 399 -20.69 6.74 -15.31
CA LYS A 399 -21.24 6.59 -16.67
C LYS A 399 -21.84 7.89 -17.22
N GLN A 400 -22.27 8.79 -16.36
CA GLN A 400 -22.88 10.09 -16.72
C GLN A 400 -21.86 11.24 -16.76
N SER A 401 -20.70 11.03 -16.15
CA SER A 401 -19.68 12.07 -15.98
C SER A 401 -18.54 11.90 -16.97
N LYS A 402 -17.96 13.02 -17.42
CA LYS A 402 -16.63 13.00 -18.01
C LYS A 402 -15.64 12.41 -17.01
N ALA A 403 -14.72 11.62 -17.50
CA ALA A 403 -13.70 11.04 -16.64
C ALA A 403 -12.88 12.15 -15.95
N SER A 404 -12.82 12.12 -14.64
CA SER A 404 -11.92 12.93 -13.82
C SER A 404 -11.17 12.04 -12.87
N ARG A 405 -10.07 12.54 -12.33
CA ARG A 405 -9.26 11.79 -11.37
C ARG A 405 -10.09 11.39 -10.16
N GLU A 406 -10.88 12.30 -9.62
CA GLU A 406 -11.63 12.12 -8.37
C GLU A 406 -12.69 11.02 -8.47
N ILE A 407 -13.46 11.00 -9.57
CA ILE A 407 -14.47 9.94 -9.77
C ILE A 407 -13.82 8.59 -10.05
N CYS A 408 -12.68 8.56 -10.76
CA CYS A 408 -11.94 7.34 -11.03
C CYS A 408 -11.31 6.78 -9.75
N GLU A 409 -10.68 7.62 -8.91
CA GLU A 409 -10.13 7.21 -7.61
C GLU A 409 -11.22 6.70 -6.67
N LEU A 410 -12.37 7.36 -6.59
CA LEU A 410 -13.51 6.88 -5.79
C LEU A 410 -13.97 5.50 -6.26
N ARG A 411 -14.15 5.32 -7.57
CA ARG A 411 -14.52 4.05 -8.19
C ARG A 411 -13.51 2.94 -7.86
N ASN A 412 -12.21 3.26 -7.92
CA ASN A 412 -11.13 2.34 -7.61
C ASN A 412 -11.12 1.96 -6.12
N LEU A 413 -11.28 2.93 -5.21
CA LEU A 413 -11.34 2.68 -3.77
C LEU A 413 -12.53 1.82 -3.36
N ILE A 414 -13.70 1.99 -3.98
CA ILE A 414 -14.85 1.11 -3.75
C ILE A 414 -14.56 -0.33 -4.21
N ASN A 415 -13.95 -0.50 -5.39
CA ASN A 415 -13.54 -1.82 -5.88
C ASN A 415 -12.54 -2.51 -4.95
N VAL A 416 -11.54 -1.76 -4.48
CA VAL A 416 -10.53 -2.26 -3.53
C VAL A 416 -11.19 -2.61 -2.18
N GLY A 417 -12.04 -1.73 -1.65
CA GLY A 417 -12.79 -1.99 -0.41
C GLY A 417 -13.64 -3.26 -0.50
N TYR A 418 -14.33 -3.44 -1.62
CA TYR A 418 -15.08 -4.67 -1.92
C TYR A 418 -14.18 -5.91 -1.92
N LEU A 419 -13.02 -5.85 -2.57
CA LEU A 419 -12.09 -6.98 -2.65
C LEU A 419 -11.55 -7.37 -1.26
N ILE A 420 -11.16 -6.39 -0.46
CA ILE A 420 -10.67 -6.61 0.92
C ILE A 420 -11.77 -7.29 1.76
N MET A 421 -12.95 -6.70 1.75
CA MET A 421 -14.09 -7.19 2.53
C MET A 421 -14.51 -8.59 2.09
N ARG A 422 -14.61 -8.84 0.77
CA ARG A 422 -14.99 -10.13 0.22
C ARG A 422 -14.00 -11.22 0.60
N GLN A 423 -12.69 -11.00 0.40
CA GLN A 423 -11.67 -12.01 0.71
C GLN A 423 -11.53 -12.21 2.23
N ALA A 424 -11.75 -11.15 3.04
CA ALA A 424 -11.86 -11.28 4.48
C ALA A 424 -13.05 -12.16 4.90
N LYS A 425 -14.20 -12.04 4.22
CA LYS A 425 -15.39 -12.85 4.49
C LYS A 425 -15.24 -14.31 4.06
N GLU A 426 -14.53 -14.54 2.95
CA GLU A 426 -14.25 -15.89 2.45
C GLU A 426 -13.24 -16.66 3.34
N ARG A 427 -12.47 -15.96 4.19
CA ARG A 427 -11.46 -16.56 5.08
C ARG A 427 -12.02 -16.86 6.46
N HIS A 428 -12.27 -18.13 6.74
CA HIS A 428 -12.80 -18.65 8.01
C HIS A 428 -11.70 -19.07 8.99
N GLU A 429 -10.62 -18.27 9.08
CA GLU A 429 -9.53 -18.44 10.03
C GLU A 429 -8.90 -17.08 10.38
N SER A 430 -8.35 -16.93 11.56
CA SER A 430 -7.45 -15.81 11.86
C SER A 430 -6.02 -16.22 11.54
N ARG A 431 -5.40 -15.47 10.60
CA ARG A 431 -4.05 -15.73 10.12
C ARG A 431 -3.32 -14.43 9.83
N GLY A 432 -2.14 -14.25 10.39
CA GLY A 432 -1.33 -13.04 10.16
C GLY A 432 -2.12 -11.77 10.47
N LEU A 433 -2.23 -10.90 9.47
CA LEU A 433 -2.92 -9.61 9.58
C LEU A 433 -4.45 -9.70 9.54
N HIS A 434 -5.00 -10.81 9.05
CA HIS A 434 -6.43 -11.06 9.12
C HIS A 434 -6.81 -11.65 10.48
N TYR A 435 -7.50 -10.87 11.30
CA TYR A 435 -8.01 -11.30 12.59
C TYR A 435 -9.53 -11.12 12.66
N SER A 436 -10.24 -12.22 12.96
CA SER A 436 -11.69 -12.23 13.18
C SER A 436 -12.01 -12.76 14.57
N ILE A 437 -12.91 -12.07 15.27
CA ILE A 437 -13.40 -12.54 16.58
C ILE A 437 -14.25 -13.81 16.46
N ASP A 438 -14.83 -14.08 15.28
CA ASP A 438 -15.63 -15.28 15.03
C ASP A 438 -14.76 -16.51 14.74
N TYR A 439 -13.52 -16.31 14.36
CA TYR A 439 -12.53 -17.33 14.06
C TYR A 439 -11.22 -17.06 14.82
N PRO A 440 -11.23 -17.12 16.19
CA PRO A 440 -10.04 -16.81 16.97
C PRO A 440 -8.93 -17.81 16.65
N PRO A 441 -7.65 -17.40 16.73
CA PRO A 441 -6.53 -18.31 16.49
C PRO A 441 -6.62 -19.47 17.47
N GLU A 442 -6.38 -20.69 16.99
CA GLU A 442 -6.22 -21.84 17.89
C GLU A 442 -5.11 -21.52 18.90
N LYS A 443 -5.42 -21.72 20.20
CA LYS A 443 -4.39 -21.61 21.24
C LYS A 443 -3.31 -22.63 20.89
N ARG A 444 -2.17 -22.17 20.36
CA ARG A 444 -1.01 -23.04 20.23
C ARG A 444 -0.73 -23.62 21.61
N ARG A 445 -0.95 -24.91 21.78
CA ARG A 445 -0.40 -25.65 22.94
C ARG A 445 1.12 -25.51 22.83
N LEU A 446 1.69 -24.69 23.70
CA LEU A 446 3.14 -24.58 23.90
C LEU A 446 3.66 -25.90 24.42
#